data_0dd6b691528acb659ee0000de5fe81e2
#
_entry.id   0dd6b691528acb659ee0000de5fe81e2
#
_cell.length_a   1.000
_cell.length_b   1.000
_cell.length_c   1.000
_cell.angle_alpha   90.00
_cell.angle_beta   90.00
_cell.angle_gamma   90.00
#
_symmetry.space_group_name_H-M   'P 1'
#
loop_
_entity.id
_entity.type
_entity.pdbx_description
1 polymer ?
#
loop_
_entity_poly.entity_id
_entity_poly.type
_entity_poly.pdbx_seq_one_letter_code
_entity_poly.pdbx_strand_id
1 'polypeptide(L)'
;ETILKDIIPRIKDKLADKRLVLMVGDSAAKDAIETMVRDFPIVPAVKRQDSIIHGIDLIRTKLKPRIQLVGEPKPTLFISSVCKNFIKELEAYKYPEEKPDRNPSELPMKEDDHGPDALRYLTLHLKYGVAKDRGFPKPSALKETNQYGLF
;
A
#
# COMPACT_ATOMS: atom_id res chain seq x y z
N GLU A 1 23.19 -0.79 3.30
CA GLU A 1 23.30 0.38 4.23
C GLU A 1 23.35 1.72 3.50
N THR A 2 24.05 1.86 2.38
CA THR A 2 24.24 3.13 1.65
C THR A 2 22.92 3.66 1.10
N ILE A 3 22.09 2.81 0.52
CA ILE A 3 20.80 3.21 -0.12
C ILE A 3 19.82 3.82 0.89
N LEU A 4 19.73 3.28 2.09
CA LEU A 4 18.80 3.80 3.11
C LEU A 4 19.22 5.18 3.62
N LYS A 5 20.54 5.47 3.70
CA LYS A 5 21.05 6.78 4.10
C LYS A 5 20.59 7.90 3.16
N ASP A 6 20.40 7.58 1.88
CA ASP A 6 19.93 8.53 0.89
C ASP A 6 18.41 8.61 0.81
N ILE A 7 17.72 7.49 1.07
CA ILE A 7 16.26 7.41 0.98
C ILE A 7 15.58 8.09 2.16
N ILE A 8 16.06 7.89 3.39
CA ILE A 8 15.45 8.45 4.60
C ILE A 8 15.30 9.98 4.53
N PRO A 9 16.36 10.77 4.21
CA PRO A 9 16.24 12.19 4.06
C PRO A 9 15.23 12.61 2.97
N ARG A 10 15.22 11.91 1.84
CA ARG A 10 14.29 12.19 0.74
C ARG A 10 12.83 11.95 1.11
N ILE A 11 12.57 10.94 1.93
CA ILE A 11 11.22 10.69 2.46
C ILE A 11 10.84 11.81 3.43
N LYS A 12 11.72 12.19 4.33
CA LYS A 12 11.50 13.31 5.28
C LYS A 12 11.19 14.61 4.54
N ASP A 13 11.97 14.94 3.52
CA ASP A 13 11.76 16.11 2.68
C ASP A 13 10.39 16.10 1.99
N LYS A 14 10.00 14.94 1.39
CA LYS A 14 8.69 14.80 0.75
C LYS A 14 7.51 14.84 1.72
N LEU A 15 7.72 14.44 2.94
CA LEU A 15 6.69 14.53 3.99
C LEU A 15 6.57 15.97 4.51
N ALA A 16 7.68 16.70 4.58
CA ALA A 16 7.75 18.09 5.06
C ALA A 16 6.89 18.31 6.32
N ASP A 17 5.77 19.00 6.16
CA ASP A 17 4.77 19.31 7.18
C ASP A 17 3.68 18.23 7.35
N LYS A 18 3.70 17.19 6.52
CA LYS A 18 2.68 16.15 6.53
C LYS A 18 2.92 15.14 7.65
N ARG A 19 1.86 14.82 8.36
CA ARG A 19 1.91 13.77 9.38
C ARG A 19 1.84 12.39 8.73
N LEU A 20 2.91 11.63 8.82
CA LEU A 20 2.90 10.21 8.46
C LEU A 20 2.30 9.39 9.60
N VAL A 21 1.20 8.71 9.35
CA VAL A 21 0.49 7.87 10.33
C VAL A 21 0.99 6.44 10.30
N LEU A 22 1.27 5.92 9.09
CA LEU A 22 1.66 4.53 8.87
C LEU A 22 2.52 4.43 7.61
N MET A 23 3.54 3.59 7.67
CA MET A 23 4.29 3.09 6.52
C MET A 23 4.28 1.57 6.54
N VAL A 24 4.13 0.94 5.39
CA VAL A 24 4.17 -0.52 5.27
C VAL A 24 5.33 -0.90 4.37
N GLY A 25 6.24 -1.70 4.88
CA GLY A 25 7.40 -2.22 4.15
C GLY A 25 7.26 -3.68 3.76
N ASP A 26 7.97 -4.12 2.72
CA ASP A 26 8.04 -5.55 2.41
C ASP A 26 8.63 -6.32 3.60
N SER A 27 7.91 -7.30 4.09
CA SER A 27 8.34 -8.13 5.23
C SER A 27 9.59 -8.96 4.94
N ALA A 28 10.03 -9.07 3.69
CA ALA A 28 11.32 -9.68 3.33
C ALA A 28 12.51 -8.74 3.62
N ALA A 29 12.29 -7.42 3.62
CA ALA A 29 13.31 -6.41 3.85
C ALA A 29 13.47 -6.06 5.34
N LYS A 30 13.73 -7.06 6.18
CA LYS A 30 13.79 -6.92 7.64
C LYS A 30 14.78 -5.84 8.10
N ASP A 31 16.01 -5.90 7.60
CA ASP A 31 17.09 -4.98 7.98
C ASP A 31 16.74 -3.52 7.62
N ALA A 32 16.07 -3.33 6.47
CA ALA A 32 15.59 -2.02 6.06
C ALA A 32 14.49 -1.52 7.01
N ILE A 33 13.54 -2.37 7.38
CA ILE A 33 12.47 -2.02 8.33
C ILE A 33 13.09 -1.68 9.71
N GLU A 34 14.01 -2.49 10.23
CA GLU A 34 14.68 -2.26 11.50
C GLU A 34 15.47 -0.93 11.52
N THR A 35 16.03 -0.56 10.39
CA THR A 35 16.71 0.73 10.25
C THR A 35 15.71 1.89 10.22
N MET A 36 14.66 1.75 9.42
CA MET A 36 13.68 2.83 9.18
C MET A 36 12.72 3.06 10.35
N VAL A 37 12.50 2.06 11.22
CA VAL A 37 11.59 2.19 12.38
C VAL A 37 12.02 3.29 13.37
N ARG A 38 13.29 3.68 13.33
CA ARG A 38 13.82 4.78 14.15
C ARG A 38 13.31 6.15 13.71
N ASP A 39 12.98 6.28 12.44
CA ASP A 39 12.58 7.53 11.81
C ASP A 39 11.11 7.60 11.42
N PHE A 40 10.48 6.44 11.20
CA PHE A 40 9.12 6.34 10.65
C PHE A 40 8.28 5.28 11.37
N PRO A 41 6.97 5.46 11.43
CA PRO A 41 6.03 4.45 11.93
C PRO A 41 5.85 3.32 10.89
N ILE A 42 6.92 2.57 10.62
CA ILE A 42 6.94 1.50 9.63
C ILE A 42 6.64 0.14 10.25
N VAL A 43 5.85 -0.65 9.56
CA VAL A 43 5.51 -2.02 9.93
C VAL A 43 5.73 -2.97 8.74
N PRO A 44 6.05 -4.25 8.99
CA PRO A 44 6.12 -5.23 7.92
C PRO A 44 4.74 -5.50 7.31
N ALA A 45 4.72 -5.74 6.01
CA ALA A 45 3.52 -6.17 5.30
C ALA A 45 2.98 -7.49 5.85
N VAL A 46 1.66 -7.60 5.91
CA VAL A 46 0.99 -8.85 6.28
C VAL A 46 1.11 -9.84 5.11
N LYS A 47 1.78 -10.96 5.32
CA LYS A 47 1.83 -12.08 4.37
C LYS A 47 0.81 -13.15 4.75
N ARG A 48 -0.02 -13.54 3.78
CA ARG A 48 -1.00 -14.63 3.87
C ARG A 48 -0.77 -15.56 2.68
N GLN A 49 -1.28 -16.77 2.76
CA GLN A 49 -1.09 -17.79 1.70
C GLN A 49 -1.52 -17.27 0.32
N ASP A 50 -2.65 -16.59 0.25
CA ASP A 50 -3.27 -16.08 -1.01
C ASP A 50 -3.12 -14.55 -1.15
N SER A 51 -2.09 -13.98 -0.51
CA SER A 51 -2.00 -12.51 -0.37
C SER A 51 -1.86 -11.78 -1.71
N ILE A 52 -1.35 -12.43 -2.76
CA ILE A 52 -1.20 -11.80 -4.08
C ILE A 52 -2.56 -11.65 -4.73
N ILE A 53 -3.26 -12.75 -4.98
CA ILE A 53 -4.58 -12.75 -5.64
C ILE A 53 -5.58 -11.92 -4.84
N HIS A 54 -5.65 -12.18 -3.54
CA HIS A 54 -6.57 -11.46 -2.66
C HIS A 54 -6.28 -9.95 -2.59
N GLY A 55 -5.01 -9.55 -2.58
CA GLY A 55 -4.62 -8.15 -2.60
C GLY A 55 -4.98 -7.47 -3.92
N ILE A 56 -4.82 -8.14 -5.05
CA ILE A 56 -5.25 -7.66 -6.36
C ILE A 56 -6.76 -7.45 -6.38
N ASP A 57 -7.55 -8.40 -5.89
CA ASP A 57 -9.00 -8.30 -5.85
C ASP A 57 -9.49 -7.16 -4.95
N LEU A 58 -8.80 -6.93 -3.84
CA LEU A 58 -9.08 -5.78 -2.98
C LEU A 58 -8.84 -4.45 -3.70
N ILE A 59 -7.71 -4.33 -4.42
CA ILE A 59 -7.40 -3.13 -5.19
C ILE A 59 -8.44 -2.92 -6.29
N ARG A 60 -8.73 -3.95 -7.09
CA ARG A 60 -9.76 -3.91 -8.14
C ARG A 60 -11.12 -3.48 -7.59
N THR A 61 -11.50 -4.03 -6.43
CA THR A 61 -12.75 -3.69 -5.77
C THR A 61 -12.79 -2.22 -5.34
N LYS A 62 -11.66 -1.65 -4.90
CA LYS A 62 -11.56 -0.25 -4.49
C LYS A 62 -11.50 0.73 -5.66
N LEU A 63 -10.97 0.31 -6.80
CA LEU A 63 -10.92 1.10 -8.03
C LEU A 63 -12.27 1.12 -8.76
N LYS A 64 -13.14 0.13 -8.57
CA LYS A 64 -14.48 0.10 -9.17
C LYS A 64 -15.39 1.14 -8.49
N PRO A 65 -16.14 1.91 -9.28
CA PRO A 65 -17.19 2.77 -8.73
C PRO A 65 -18.21 1.97 -7.93
N ARG A 66 -18.57 2.44 -6.77
CA ARG A 66 -19.59 1.85 -5.89
C ARG A 66 -20.77 2.78 -5.76
N ILE A 67 -21.98 2.21 -5.75
CA ILE A 67 -23.19 2.95 -5.45
C ILE A 67 -23.08 3.51 -4.04
N GLN A 68 -23.34 4.80 -3.90
CA GLN A 68 -23.39 5.52 -2.62
C GLN A 68 -24.86 5.79 -2.28
N LEU A 69 -25.14 6.06 -1.00
CA LEU A 69 -26.50 6.44 -0.57
C LEU A 69 -26.96 7.75 -1.21
N VAL A 70 -26.01 8.63 -1.52
CA VAL A 70 -26.26 9.93 -2.17
C VAL A 70 -25.15 10.19 -3.18
N GLY A 71 -25.51 10.61 -4.40
CA GLY A 71 -24.59 11.01 -5.47
C GLY A 71 -24.23 9.88 -6.44
N GLU A 72 -23.35 10.22 -7.39
CA GLU A 72 -22.88 9.29 -8.42
C GLU A 72 -21.96 8.22 -7.86
N PRO A 73 -21.95 7.00 -8.45
CA PRO A 73 -21.02 5.94 -8.05
C PRO A 73 -19.58 6.41 -8.16
N LYS A 74 -18.80 6.23 -7.08
CA LYS A 74 -17.39 6.62 -7.04
C LYS A 74 -16.51 5.47 -6.54
N PRO A 75 -15.26 5.37 -7.03
CA PRO A 75 -14.28 4.47 -6.44
C PRO A 75 -13.91 4.92 -5.02
N THR A 76 -13.36 4.01 -4.23
CA THR A 76 -12.84 4.30 -2.88
C THR A 76 -11.32 4.44 -2.86
N LEU A 77 -10.67 4.21 -4.00
CA LEU A 77 -9.23 4.41 -4.22
C LEU A 77 -9.06 5.33 -5.41
N PHE A 78 -8.27 6.38 -5.22
CA PHE A 78 -7.90 7.34 -6.25
C PHE A 78 -6.38 7.40 -6.35
N ILE A 79 -5.86 7.48 -7.55
CA ILE A 79 -4.44 7.61 -7.85
C ILE A 79 -4.25 8.98 -8.50
N SER A 80 -3.36 9.79 -7.92
CA SER A 80 -3.07 11.11 -8.48
C SER A 80 -2.39 10.98 -9.85
N SER A 81 -2.82 11.79 -10.82
CA SER A 81 -2.24 11.83 -12.18
C SER A 81 -0.77 12.24 -12.22
N VAL A 82 -0.24 12.83 -11.15
CA VAL A 82 1.20 13.15 -11.04
C VAL A 82 2.06 11.91 -10.77
N CYS A 83 1.48 10.80 -10.33
CA CYS A 83 2.17 9.53 -10.05
C CYS A 83 2.42 8.72 -11.34
N LYS A 84 3.05 9.34 -12.34
CA LYS A 84 3.18 8.78 -13.71
C LYS A 84 3.85 7.40 -13.75
N ASN A 85 4.94 7.21 -13.00
CA ASN A 85 5.64 5.92 -12.97
C ASN A 85 4.77 4.82 -12.36
N PHE A 86 4.11 5.12 -11.25
CA PHE A 86 3.19 4.21 -10.60
C PHE A 86 2.01 3.81 -11.52
N ILE A 87 1.46 4.77 -12.25
CA ILE A 87 0.38 4.50 -13.22
C ILE A 87 0.88 3.57 -14.32
N LYS A 88 2.08 3.82 -14.88
CA LYS A 88 2.69 2.95 -15.90
C LYS A 88 2.86 1.52 -15.41
N GLU A 89 3.41 1.34 -14.21
CA GLU A 89 3.58 0.00 -13.61
C GLU A 89 2.24 -0.68 -13.39
N LEU A 90 1.22 0.05 -12.94
CA LEU A 90 -0.12 -0.50 -12.73
C LEU A 90 -0.82 -0.89 -14.04
N GLU A 91 -0.63 -0.14 -15.12
CA GLU A 91 -1.15 -0.44 -16.46
C GLU A 91 -0.42 -1.63 -17.11
N ALA A 92 0.88 -1.77 -16.85
CA ALA A 92 1.70 -2.89 -17.32
C ALA A 92 1.48 -4.18 -16.51
N TYR A 93 0.90 -4.09 -15.32
CA TYR A 93 0.72 -5.21 -14.40
C TYR A 93 -0.33 -6.20 -14.92
N LYS A 94 0.13 -7.29 -15.50
CA LYS A 94 -0.69 -8.29 -16.19
C LYS A 94 -0.29 -9.71 -15.83
N TYR A 95 -1.18 -10.64 -16.13
CA TYR A 95 -0.87 -12.07 -16.09
C TYR A 95 -0.06 -12.47 -17.34
N PRO A 96 0.76 -13.53 -17.25
CA PRO A 96 1.41 -14.10 -18.41
C PRO A 96 0.38 -14.49 -19.46
N GLU A 97 0.77 -14.38 -20.75
CA GLU A 97 -0.07 -14.86 -21.84
C GLU A 97 -0.28 -16.39 -21.72
N GLU A 98 -1.50 -16.81 -21.93
CA GLU A 98 -1.84 -18.24 -21.94
C GLU A 98 -1.14 -18.92 -23.12
N LYS A 99 -0.41 -19.99 -22.85
CA LYS A 99 0.19 -20.85 -23.87
C LYS A 99 -0.57 -22.17 -23.92
N PRO A 100 -0.86 -22.71 -25.13
CA PRO A 100 -1.66 -23.92 -25.28
C PRO A 100 -1.13 -25.14 -24.52
N ASP A 101 0.19 -25.19 -24.30
CA ASP A 101 0.87 -26.35 -23.71
C ASP A 101 1.19 -26.16 -22.20
N ARG A 102 0.68 -25.11 -21.55
CA ARG A 102 0.94 -24.85 -20.13
C ARG A 102 -0.35 -24.46 -19.40
N ASN A 103 -0.45 -24.90 -18.15
CA ASN A 103 -1.50 -24.40 -17.26
C ASN A 103 -1.34 -22.87 -17.10
N PRO A 104 -2.47 -22.13 -17.14
CA PRO A 104 -2.43 -20.69 -16.93
C PRO A 104 -1.77 -20.36 -15.59
N SER A 105 -0.91 -19.34 -15.58
CA SER A 105 -0.32 -18.87 -14.33
C SER A 105 -1.38 -18.15 -13.51
N GLU A 106 -1.56 -18.58 -12.27
CA GLU A 106 -2.44 -17.89 -11.31
C GLU A 106 -1.85 -16.59 -10.78
N LEU A 107 -0.57 -16.33 -11.08
CA LEU A 107 0.15 -15.16 -10.57
C LEU A 107 0.53 -14.22 -11.71
N PRO A 108 0.49 -12.90 -11.46
CA PRO A 108 0.94 -11.91 -12.43
C PRO A 108 2.44 -12.00 -12.69
N MET A 109 2.87 -11.38 -13.79
CA MET A 109 4.28 -11.27 -14.15
C MET A 109 5.01 -10.41 -13.10
N LYS A 110 6.25 -10.83 -12.76
CA LYS A 110 7.15 -10.09 -11.88
C LYS A 110 8.08 -9.20 -12.70
N GLU A 111 7.50 -8.22 -13.35
CA GLU A 111 8.22 -7.24 -14.14
C GLU A 111 7.59 -5.87 -13.84
N ASP A 112 8.40 -4.90 -13.45
CA ASP A 112 7.96 -3.55 -13.06
C ASP A 112 6.76 -3.56 -12.09
N ASP A 113 6.81 -4.43 -11.07
CA ASP A 113 5.70 -4.70 -10.13
C ASP A 113 5.84 -3.97 -8.79
N HIS A 114 6.82 -3.09 -8.64
CA HIS A 114 7.14 -2.45 -7.35
C HIS A 114 6.01 -1.58 -6.80
N GLY A 115 5.40 -0.76 -7.64
CA GLY A 115 4.26 0.07 -7.29
C GLY A 115 3.01 -0.75 -6.98
N PRO A 116 2.58 -1.66 -7.87
CA PRO A 116 1.50 -2.61 -7.61
C PRO A 116 1.69 -3.41 -6.32
N ASP A 117 2.89 -3.91 -6.05
CA ASP A 117 3.21 -4.65 -4.83
C ASP A 117 3.12 -3.77 -3.58
N ALA A 118 3.67 -2.56 -3.63
CA ALA A 118 3.55 -1.60 -2.53
C ALA A 118 2.09 -1.25 -2.20
N LEU A 119 1.26 -1.02 -3.24
CA LEU A 119 -0.16 -0.77 -3.06
C LEU A 119 -0.88 -2.00 -2.48
N ARG A 120 -0.53 -3.18 -2.92
CA ARG A 120 -1.07 -4.44 -2.42
C ARG A 120 -0.75 -4.64 -0.94
N TYR A 121 0.49 -4.41 -0.54
CA TYR A 121 0.92 -4.49 0.87
C TYR A 121 0.14 -3.52 1.75
N LEU A 122 0.03 -2.27 1.32
CA LEU A 122 -0.72 -1.25 2.05
C LEU A 122 -2.21 -1.64 2.17
N THR A 123 -2.83 -2.06 1.06
CA THR A 123 -4.25 -2.42 1.02
C THR A 123 -4.57 -3.61 1.91
N LEU A 124 -3.73 -4.64 1.90
CA LEU A 124 -3.84 -5.80 2.79
C LEU A 124 -3.65 -5.40 4.26
N HIS A 125 -2.66 -4.56 4.53
CA HIS A 125 -2.41 -4.10 5.90
C HIS A 125 -3.59 -3.29 6.44
N LEU A 126 -4.14 -2.37 5.67
CA LEU A 126 -5.32 -1.59 6.06
C LEU A 126 -6.55 -2.47 6.32
N LYS A 127 -6.68 -3.59 5.63
CA LYS A 127 -7.80 -4.52 5.85
C LYS A 127 -7.59 -5.48 7.02
N TYR A 128 -6.37 -5.97 7.24
CA TYR A 128 -6.10 -7.06 8.17
C TYR A 128 -5.07 -6.72 9.25
N GLY A 129 -4.23 -5.72 9.06
CA GLY A 129 -3.12 -5.39 9.95
C GLY A 129 -3.51 -4.53 11.16
N VAL A 130 -4.67 -3.89 11.11
CA VAL A 130 -5.18 -3.04 12.21
C VAL A 130 -5.85 -3.86 13.32
N ALA A 131 -6.11 -5.12 13.06
CA ALA A 131 -6.74 -6.01 14.01
C ALA A 131 -5.68 -6.72 14.86
N LYS A 132 -5.56 -6.30 16.10
CA LYS A 132 -5.01 -6.97 17.27
C LYS A 132 -3.51 -6.81 17.56
N ASP A 133 -3.26 -6.03 18.60
CA ASP A 133 -2.23 -6.23 19.65
C ASP A 133 -0.76 -6.26 19.19
N ARG A 134 -0.30 -5.21 18.57
CA ARG A 134 1.13 -4.88 18.62
C ARG A 134 1.31 -3.39 18.91
N GLY A 135 1.17 -2.98 20.16
CA GLY A 135 1.79 -1.78 20.73
C GLY A 135 1.65 -0.43 20.03
N PHE A 136 0.76 -0.30 19.06
CA PHE A 136 0.46 1.00 18.47
C PHE A 136 -0.35 1.81 19.48
N PRO A 137 -0.04 3.08 19.69
CA PRO A 137 -0.87 3.93 20.51
C PRO A 137 -2.30 3.88 19.97
N LYS A 138 -3.23 3.44 20.83
CA LYS A 138 -4.66 3.42 20.49
C LYS A 138 -5.06 4.82 20.02
N PRO A 139 -6.03 4.96 19.08
CA PRO A 139 -6.51 6.26 18.63
C PRO A 139 -6.95 7.22 19.75
N SER A 140 -7.25 6.70 20.94
CA SER A 140 -7.59 7.48 22.14
C SER A 140 -6.45 8.34 22.71
N ALA A 141 -5.21 8.19 22.25
CA ALA A 141 -4.11 9.09 22.60
C ALA A 141 -4.01 10.31 21.68
N LEU A 142 -4.81 10.37 20.63
CA LEU A 142 -4.98 11.55 19.81
C LEU A 142 -6.05 12.41 20.46
N LYS A 143 -5.62 13.34 21.32
CA LYS A 143 -6.50 14.43 21.79
C LYS A 143 -7.18 15.02 20.56
N GLU A 144 -8.50 15.00 20.56
CA GLU A 144 -9.36 15.67 19.62
C GLU A 144 -8.97 17.13 19.48
N THR A 145 -8.18 17.44 18.47
CA THR A 145 -8.19 18.76 17.88
C THR A 145 -9.06 18.66 16.61
N ASN A 146 -10.36 18.54 16.86
CA ASN A 146 -11.38 18.85 15.89
C ASN A 146 -11.21 20.28 15.44
N GLN A 147 -10.53 20.51 14.34
CA GLN A 147 -10.59 21.82 13.66
C GLN A 147 -10.59 21.72 12.14
N TYR A 148 -10.75 20.55 11.54
CA TYR A 148 -11.14 20.45 10.13
C TYR A 148 -12.02 19.20 9.97
N GLY A 149 -13.35 19.46 9.98
CA GLY A 149 -14.33 18.50 9.54
C GLY A 149 -14.14 18.22 8.05
N LEU A 150 -13.76 17.00 7.72
CA LEU A 150 -13.95 16.39 6.41
C LEU A 150 -14.14 14.88 6.65
N PHE A 151 -15.33 14.44 6.27
CA PHE A 151 -15.85 13.08 6.26
C PHE A 151 -15.05 12.13 5.37
#